data_77f6f888781a358f538b393d652c53d2
#
_entry.id   77f6f888781a358f538b393d652c53d2
#
_cell.length_a   1.000
_cell.length_b   1.000
_cell.length_c   1.000
_cell.angle_alpha   90.00
_cell.angle_beta   90.00
_cell.angle_gamma   90.00
#
_symmetry.space_group_name_H-M   'P 1'
#
loop_
_entity.id
_entity.type
_entity.pdbx_description
1 polymer ?
#
loop_
_entity_poly.entity_id
_entity_poly.type
_entity_poly.pdbx_seq_one_letter_code
_entity_poly.pdbx_strand_id
1 'polypeptide(L)' 'MNKYLVRFTTKDGDYDKEWCYANSEEEAAQNILDEHWNIAHINMVSEL' A
#
# COMPACT_ATOMS: atom_id res chain seq x y z
N MET A 1 8.87 11.19 -9.01
CA MET A 1 8.14 10.14 -8.29
C MET A 1 9.09 9.08 -7.78
N ASN A 2 8.83 8.62 -6.56
CA ASN A 2 9.62 7.55 -5.95
C ASN A 2 8.83 6.24 -6.01
N LYS A 3 9.55 5.15 -5.92
CA LYS A 3 8.94 3.82 -5.90
C LYS A 3 8.78 3.35 -4.46
N TYR A 4 7.60 2.83 -4.15
CA TYR A 4 7.27 2.36 -2.80
C TYR A 4 6.77 0.93 -2.83
N LEU A 5 7.06 0.20 -1.76
CA LEU A 5 6.44 -1.10 -1.48
C LEU A 5 5.47 -0.89 -0.32
N VAL A 6 4.20 -1.19 -0.54
CA VAL A 6 3.16 -1.05 0.47
C VAL A 6 2.74 -2.43 0.92
N ARG A 7 2.86 -2.70 2.22
CA ARG A 7 2.42 -3.96 2.82
C ARG A 7 1.12 -3.73 3.57
N PHE A 8 0.18 -4.63 3.41
CA PHE A 8 -1.16 -4.45 3.98
C PHE A 8 -1.77 -5.78 4.42
N THR A 9 -2.79 -5.67 5.26
CA THR A 9 -3.63 -6.81 5.67
C THR A 9 -4.96 -6.70 4.93
N THR A 10 -5.38 -7.80 4.33
CA THR A 10 -6.67 -7.86 3.65
C THR A 10 -7.81 -8.06 4.64
N LYS A 11 -9.04 -7.83 4.19
CA LYS A 11 -10.23 -8.04 5.02
C LYS A 11 -10.41 -9.51 5.40
N ASP A 12 -9.81 -10.41 4.63
CA ASP A 12 -9.83 -11.85 4.92
C ASP A 12 -8.77 -12.27 5.94
N GLY A 13 -7.92 -11.34 6.36
CA GLY A 13 -6.87 -11.61 7.33
C GLY A 13 -5.55 -12.04 6.72
N ASP A 14 -5.41 -11.97 5.42
CA ASP A 14 -4.16 -12.31 4.74
C ASP A 14 -3.22 -11.11 4.67
N TYR A 15 -1.93 -11.38 4.53
CA TYR A 15 -0.93 -10.35 4.32
C TYR A 15 -0.55 -10.32 2.84
N ASP A 16 -0.43 -9.11 2.30
CA ASP A 16 -0.07 -8.95 0.91
C ASP A 16 0.76 -7.67 0.74
N LYS A 17 1.25 -7.43 -0.46
CA LYS A 17 2.06 -6.27 -0.76
C LYS A 17 1.85 -5.86 -2.21
N GLU A 18 2.09 -4.58 -2.47
CA GLU A 18 1.92 -4.02 -3.81
C GLU A 18 2.93 -2.89 -4.00
N TRP A 19 3.43 -2.76 -5.23
CA TRP A 19 4.36 -1.70 -5.61
C TRP A 19 3.57 -0.54 -6.20
N CYS A 20 4.04 0.68 -5.96
CA CYS A 20 3.49 1.84 -6.66
C CYS A 20 4.52 2.96 -6.74
N TYR A 21 4.26 3.92 -7.64
CA TYR A 21 5.01 5.16 -7.72
C TYR A 21 4.18 6.26 -7.11
N ALA A 22 4.81 7.09 -6.28
CA ALA A 22 4.12 8.17 -5.60
C ALA A 22 5.13 9.26 -5.21
N ASN A 23 4.63 10.41 -4.76
CA ASN A 23 5.48 11.50 -4.33
C ASN A 23 5.79 11.46 -2.83
N SER A 24 5.06 10.65 -2.07
CA SER A 24 5.25 10.51 -0.64
C SER A 24 4.71 9.17 -0.17
N GLU A 25 5.05 8.77 1.05
CA GLU A 25 4.53 7.54 1.66
C GLU A 25 3.01 7.60 1.81
N GLU A 26 2.48 8.75 2.21
CA GLU A 26 1.04 8.93 2.37
C GLU A 26 0.32 8.75 1.04
N GLU A 27 0.88 9.33 -0.03
CA GLU A 27 0.30 9.18 -1.36
C GLU A 27 0.37 7.73 -1.82
N ALA A 28 1.48 7.04 -1.54
CA ALA A 28 1.63 5.63 -1.90
C ALA A 28 0.55 4.78 -1.22
N ALA A 29 0.36 4.97 0.08
CA ALA A 29 -0.67 4.25 0.83
C ALA A 29 -2.06 4.54 0.26
N GLN A 30 -2.36 5.80 -0.02
CA GLN A 30 -3.66 6.19 -0.57
C GLN A 30 -3.90 5.59 -1.95
N ASN A 31 -2.87 5.56 -2.80
CA ASN A 31 -2.98 4.96 -4.12
C ASN A 31 -3.36 3.48 -4.04
N ILE A 32 -2.74 2.77 -3.11
CA ILE A 32 -3.03 1.35 -2.92
C ILE A 32 -4.45 1.15 -2.38
N LEU A 33 -4.86 1.98 -1.43
CA LEU A 33 -6.23 1.91 -0.90
C LEU A 33 -7.28 2.18 -1.98
N ASP A 34 -6.99 3.09 -2.91
CA ASP A 34 -7.90 3.42 -3.99
C ASP A 34 -8.02 2.30 -5.03
N GLU A 35 -6.96 1.51 -5.20
CA GLU A 35 -6.94 0.42 -6.18
C GLU A 35 -7.49 -0.89 -5.65
N HIS A 36 -7.49 -1.07 -4.34
CA HIS A 36 -7.89 -2.33 -3.70
C HIS A 36 -9.03 -2.11 -2.72
N TRP A 37 -10.15 -2.80 -2.95
CA TRP A 37 -11.32 -2.68 -2.09
C TRP A 37 -11.26 -3.53 -0.83
N ASN A 38 -10.37 -4.53 -0.81
CA ASN A 38 -10.34 -5.54 0.26
C ASN A 38 -9.25 -5.30 1.30
N ILE A 39 -8.69 -4.11 1.40
CA ILE A 39 -7.65 -3.79 2.37
C ILE A 39 -8.30 -3.42 3.71
N ALA A 40 -7.92 -4.14 4.77
CA ALA A 40 -8.35 -3.81 6.12
C ALA A 40 -7.52 -2.66 6.68
N HIS A 41 -6.19 -2.73 6.52
CA HIS A 41 -5.32 -1.63 6.92
C HIS A 41 -3.93 -1.77 6.29
N ILE A 42 -3.22 -0.65 6.23
CA ILE A 42 -1.85 -0.59 5.74
C ILE A 42 -0.91 -0.89 6.92
N ASN A 43 0.01 -1.81 6.72
CA ASN A 43 0.97 -2.21 7.76
C ASN A 43 2.28 -1.45 7.66
N MET A 44 2.78 -1.24 6.44
CA MET A 44 4.07 -0.59 6.24
C MET A 44 4.14 -0.01 4.84
N VAL A 45 4.81 1.12 4.72
CA VAL A 45 5.17 1.72 3.44
C VAL A 45 6.66 1.94 3.44
N SER A 46 7.36 1.36 2.46
CA SER A 46 8.81 1.47 2.36
C SER A 46 9.21 2.10 1.03
N GLU A 47 10.04 3.11 1.08
CA GLU A 47 10.61 3.70 -0.14
C GLU A 47 11.78 2.83 -0.60
N LEU A 48 11.86 2.62 -1.90
CA LEU A 48 12.88 1.75 -2.49
C LEU A 48 13.98 2.49 -3.23
#